data_6b2cf4455147f6cc2fd6e31cb61490b1
#
_entry.id   6b2cf4455147f6cc2fd6e31cb61490b1
#
_cell.length_a   1.000
_cell.length_b   1.000
_cell.length_c   1.000
_cell.angle_alpha   90.00
_cell.angle_beta   90.00
_cell.angle_gamma   90.00
#
_symmetry.space_group_name_H-M   'P 1'
#
loop_
_entity.id
_entity.type
_entity.pdbx_description
1 polymer ?
#
loop_
_entity_poly.entity_id
_entity_poly.type
_entity_poly.pdbx_seq_one_letter_code
_entity_poly.pdbx_strand_id
1 'polypeptide(L)'
;VDLIVGFPEPYDAVTMKSPDGQTHLIFDLICWNKYGSMANFNEIIRNLLTHELTHFLIGYYYPEADAAVESPNYLTKLDAYTFHEGFAHLISFNATEIDNVDWHSSQLEKVYSSCKERMRAALAETDPEKEKQFLYDAICGKYYEKFACMCGMLYLANQWETKGMDGLKAAFSNYHGFAAKTLL
;
A
#
# COMPACT_ATOMS: atom_id res chain seq x y z
N VAL A 1 2.93 -19.44 -3.61
CA VAL A 1 4.04 -18.63 -3.11
C VAL A 1 5.30 -19.09 -3.80
N ASP A 2 6.00 -18.16 -4.41
CA ASP A 2 7.22 -18.44 -5.18
C ASP A 2 8.40 -17.72 -4.53
N LEU A 3 9.43 -18.48 -4.21
CA LEU A 3 10.70 -17.97 -3.73
C LEU A 3 11.68 -17.93 -4.91
N ILE A 4 12.12 -16.76 -5.27
CA ILE A 4 13.00 -16.56 -6.44
C ILE A 4 14.28 -15.82 -6.08
N VAL A 5 15.15 -15.69 -7.07
CA VAL A 5 16.42 -14.99 -6.97
C VAL A 5 16.56 -14.09 -8.19
N GLY A 6 16.69 -12.77 -7.95
CA GLY A 6 16.93 -11.80 -9.02
C GLY A 6 15.66 -11.27 -9.69
N PHE A 7 14.64 -10.95 -8.91
CA PHE A 7 13.49 -10.19 -9.41
C PHE A 7 13.92 -8.73 -9.71
N PRO A 8 13.30 -8.09 -10.71
CA PRO A 8 13.65 -6.70 -11.03
C PRO A 8 13.42 -5.74 -9.86
N GLU A 9 14.40 -4.90 -9.59
CA GLU A 9 14.21 -3.81 -8.63
C GLU A 9 13.04 -2.88 -9.05
N PRO A 10 12.35 -2.26 -8.08
CA PRO A 10 12.69 -2.12 -6.66
C PRO A 10 12.02 -3.15 -5.73
N TYR A 11 11.43 -4.19 -6.26
CA TYR A 11 10.56 -5.11 -5.52
C TYR A 11 11.35 -6.21 -4.81
N ASP A 12 11.09 -6.39 -3.53
CA ASP A 12 11.56 -7.55 -2.73
C ASP A 12 10.44 -8.57 -2.44
N ALA A 13 9.20 -8.14 -2.65
CA ALA A 13 8.01 -8.97 -2.71
C ALA A 13 7.01 -8.34 -3.69
N VAL A 14 6.16 -9.15 -4.32
CA VAL A 14 5.09 -8.67 -5.19
C VAL A 14 3.99 -9.72 -5.36
N THR A 15 2.74 -9.27 -5.38
CA THR A 15 1.59 -10.07 -5.81
C THR A 15 1.29 -9.78 -7.27
N MET A 16 1.29 -10.80 -8.12
CA MET A 16 1.01 -10.65 -9.54
C MET A 16 0.24 -11.84 -10.11
N LYS A 17 -0.44 -11.61 -11.23
CA LYS A 17 -1.14 -12.66 -12.00
C LYS A 17 -0.29 -13.14 -13.16
N SER A 18 -0.16 -14.45 -13.31
CA SER A 18 0.41 -15.06 -14.48
C SER A 18 -0.57 -15.04 -15.67
N PRO A 19 -0.10 -15.28 -16.91
CA PRO A 19 -0.96 -15.27 -18.11
C PRO A 19 -2.12 -16.29 -18.08
N ASP A 20 -2.01 -17.34 -17.28
CA ASP A 20 -3.07 -18.33 -17.06
C ASP A 20 -4.07 -17.92 -15.95
N GLY A 21 -3.91 -16.71 -15.38
CA GLY A 21 -4.81 -16.14 -14.39
C GLY A 21 -4.53 -16.57 -12.95
N GLN A 22 -3.48 -17.36 -12.70
CA GLN A 22 -3.10 -17.71 -11.32
C GLN A 22 -2.44 -16.54 -10.63
N THR A 23 -2.76 -16.35 -9.34
CA THR A 23 -2.10 -15.33 -8.52
C THR A 23 -0.88 -15.92 -7.83
N HIS A 24 0.23 -15.23 -7.95
CA HIS A 24 1.52 -15.57 -7.39
C HIS A 24 1.94 -14.51 -6.37
N LEU A 25 2.36 -14.98 -5.19
CA LEU A 25 3.07 -14.15 -4.22
C LEU A 25 4.56 -14.48 -4.38
N ILE A 26 5.30 -13.56 -4.93
CA ILE A 26 6.71 -13.74 -5.29
C ILE A 26 7.58 -13.00 -4.29
N PHE A 27 8.61 -13.66 -3.77
CA PHE A 27 9.57 -13.11 -2.83
C PHE A 27 10.98 -13.28 -3.34
N ASP A 28 11.75 -12.18 -3.42
CA ASP A 28 13.15 -12.23 -3.84
C ASP A 28 14.10 -12.36 -2.65
N LEU A 29 14.66 -13.56 -2.50
CA LEU A 29 15.58 -13.89 -1.41
C LEU A 29 16.89 -13.10 -1.44
N ILE A 30 17.36 -12.64 -2.61
CA ILE A 30 18.55 -11.78 -2.69
C ILE A 30 18.24 -10.39 -2.16
N CYS A 31 17.11 -9.82 -2.53
CA CYS A 31 16.69 -8.51 -2.05
C CYS A 31 16.51 -8.50 -0.52
N TRP A 32 16.19 -9.65 0.08
CA TRP A 32 16.09 -9.77 1.55
C TRP A 32 17.42 -9.69 2.28
N ASN A 33 18.54 -9.92 1.60
CA ASN A 33 19.86 -9.79 2.21
C ASN A 33 20.15 -8.37 2.73
N LYS A 34 19.49 -7.35 2.19
CA LYS A 34 19.58 -5.95 2.67
C LYS A 34 19.10 -5.76 4.12
N TYR A 35 18.26 -6.65 4.62
CA TYR A 35 17.71 -6.59 5.98
C TYR A 35 18.66 -7.13 7.07
N GLY A 36 19.77 -7.73 6.70
CA GLY A 36 21.04 -7.85 7.43
C GLY A 36 21.12 -8.83 8.58
N SER A 37 20.11 -9.06 9.41
CA SER A 37 20.24 -9.97 10.54
C SER A 37 19.06 -10.95 10.65
N MET A 38 19.40 -12.21 11.02
CA MET A 38 18.39 -13.25 11.28
C MET A 38 17.44 -12.90 12.44
N ALA A 39 17.81 -12.00 13.34
CA ALA A 39 16.97 -11.59 14.45
C ALA A 39 15.69 -10.87 13.99
N ASN A 40 15.78 -10.09 12.92
CA ASN A 40 14.64 -9.34 12.36
C ASN A 40 13.96 -10.08 11.20
N PHE A 41 14.53 -11.21 10.76
CA PHE A 41 14.08 -11.89 9.54
C PHE A 41 12.64 -12.40 9.66
N ASN A 42 12.25 -12.93 10.79
CA ASN A 42 10.88 -13.41 11.02
C ASN A 42 9.86 -12.26 10.99
N GLU A 43 10.20 -11.09 11.52
CA GLU A 43 9.34 -9.91 11.49
C GLU A 43 9.18 -9.39 10.05
N ILE A 44 10.27 -9.34 9.31
CA ILE A 44 10.29 -8.91 7.91
C ILE A 44 9.46 -9.85 7.04
N ILE A 45 9.66 -11.18 7.16
CA ILE A 45 8.87 -12.18 6.44
C ILE A 45 7.37 -12.01 6.79
N ARG A 46 7.05 -11.87 8.08
CA ARG A 46 5.67 -11.67 8.52
C ARG A 46 5.08 -10.42 7.88
N ASN A 47 5.79 -9.31 7.87
CA ASN A 47 5.34 -8.06 7.25
C ASN A 47 5.10 -8.23 5.75
N LEU A 48 6.09 -8.73 5.01
CA LEU A 48 5.99 -8.91 3.57
C LEU A 48 4.87 -9.90 3.20
N LEU A 49 4.81 -11.04 3.89
CA LEU A 49 3.76 -12.03 3.63
C LEU A 49 2.36 -11.46 3.92
N THR A 50 2.19 -10.76 5.03
CA THR A 50 0.90 -10.15 5.39
C THR A 50 0.51 -9.06 4.38
N HIS A 51 1.47 -8.26 3.93
CA HIS A 51 1.29 -7.24 2.91
C HIS A 51 0.78 -7.86 1.59
N GLU A 52 1.51 -8.84 1.06
CA GLU A 52 1.17 -9.48 -0.21
C GLU A 52 -0.13 -10.29 -0.14
N LEU A 53 -0.39 -10.96 1.01
CA LEU A 53 -1.68 -11.63 1.24
C LEU A 53 -2.84 -10.64 1.26
N THR A 54 -2.63 -9.42 1.72
CA THR A 54 -3.68 -8.39 1.69
C THR A 54 -4.05 -8.03 0.26
N HIS A 55 -3.08 -7.85 -0.65
CA HIS A 55 -3.35 -7.64 -2.07
C HIS A 55 -4.12 -8.81 -2.68
N PHE A 56 -3.69 -10.05 -2.39
CA PHE A 56 -4.41 -11.24 -2.85
C PHE A 56 -5.87 -11.25 -2.37
N LEU A 57 -6.12 -10.95 -1.08
CA LEU A 57 -7.48 -10.94 -0.52
C LEU A 57 -8.32 -9.81 -1.11
N ILE A 58 -7.76 -8.62 -1.32
CA ILE A 58 -8.47 -7.52 -2.00
C ILE A 58 -8.87 -7.98 -3.40
N GLY A 59 -7.95 -8.56 -4.20
CA GLY A 59 -8.25 -9.06 -5.53
C GLY A 59 -9.32 -10.16 -5.56
N TYR A 60 -9.37 -10.98 -4.51
CA TYR A 60 -10.38 -12.04 -4.40
C TYR A 60 -11.77 -11.51 -4.00
N TYR A 61 -11.85 -10.61 -3.01
CA TYR A 61 -13.13 -10.11 -2.49
C TYR A 61 -13.64 -8.85 -3.19
N TYR A 62 -12.75 -8.10 -3.85
CA TYR A 62 -13.07 -6.86 -4.54
C TYR A 62 -12.33 -6.74 -5.89
N PRO A 63 -12.67 -7.62 -6.85
CA PRO A 63 -11.94 -7.71 -8.13
C PRO A 63 -12.00 -6.42 -8.97
N GLU A 64 -12.99 -5.55 -8.78
CA GLU A 64 -13.05 -4.26 -9.45
C GLU A 64 -11.95 -3.31 -8.98
N ALA A 65 -11.65 -3.29 -7.68
CA ALA A 65 -10.55 -2.49 -7.13
C ALA A 65 -9.19 -3.04 -7.62
N ASP A 66 -9.06 -4.36 -7.70
CA ASP A 66 -7.86 -5.01 -8.25
C ASP A 66 -7.65 -4.67 -9.74
N ALA A 67 -8.70 -4.74 -10.55
CA ALA A 67 -8.63 -4.36 -11.96
C ALA A 67 -8.30 -2.87 -12.16
N ALA A 68 -8.69 -2.01 -11.22
CA ALA A 68 -8.49 -0.57 -11.30
C ALA A 68 -7.00 -0.16 -11.18
N VAL A 69 -6.12 -1.02 -10.65
CA VAL A 69 -4.66 -0.78 -10.61
C VAL A 69 -4.05 -0.74 -12.02
N GLU A 70 -4.72 -1.33 -13.00
CA GLU A 70 -4.34 -1.30 -14.42
C GLU A 70 -5.17 -0.30 -15.25
N SER A 71 -5.99 0.51 -14.60
CA SER A 71 -6.82 1.51 -15.29
C SER A 71 -5.98 2.48 -16.11
N PRO A 72 -6.38 2.82 -17.35
CA PRO A 72 -5.76 3.89 -18.10
C PRO A 72 -6.12 5.28 -17.56
N ASN A 73 -7.15 5.38 -16.72
CA ASN A 73 -7.52 6.64 -16.08
C ASN A 73 -6.65 6.88 -14.85
N TYR A 74 -5.93 7.98 -14.85
CA TYR A 74 -4.99 8.36 -13.81
C TYR A 74 -5.61 8.39 -12.40
N LEU A 75 -6.74 9.08 -12.23
CA LEU A 75 -7.37 9.22 -10.90
C LEU A 75 -7.93 7.88 -10.40
N THR A 76 -8.49 7.07 -11.29
CA THR A 76 -8.94 5.72 -10.93
C THR A 76 -7.77 4.84 -10.46
N LYS A 77 -6.63 4.93 -11.15
CA LYS A 77 -5.41 4.20 -10.77
C LYS A 77 -4.84 4.71 -9.44
N LEU A 78 -4.82 6.02 -9.23
CA LEU A 78 -4.37 6.61 -7.97
C LEU A 78 -5.25 6.20 -6.78
N ASP A 79 -6.57 6.17 -6.98
CA ASP A 79 -7.53 5.67 -5.99
C ASP A 79 -7.26 4.21 -5.63
N ALA A 80 -7.09 3.37 -6.66
CA ALA A 80 -6.79 1.95 -6.49
C ALA A 80 -5.45 1.72 -5.75
N TYR A 81 -4.40 2.43 -6.13
CA TYR A 81 -3.11 2.37 -5.43
C TYR A 81 -3.25 2.78 -3.97
N THR A 82 -3.92 3.90 -3.71
CA THR A 82 -4.09 4.40 -2.33
C THR A 82 -4.91 3.42 -1.48
N PHE A 83 -5.90 2.78 -2.07
CA PHE A 83 -6.75 1.77 -1.43
C PHE A 83 -5.96 0.49 -1.12
N HIS A 84 -5.36 -0.13 -2.14
CA HIS A 84 -4.62 -1.38 -1.99
C HIS A 84 -3.46 -1.25 -1.02
N GLU A 85 -2.60 -0.28 -1.27
CA GLU A 85 -1.41 -0.04 -0.45
C GLU A 85 -1.77 0.44 0.96
N GLY A 86 -2.84 1.23 1.09
CA GLY A 86 -3.33 1.67 2.39
C GLY A 86 -3.69 0.50 3.29
N PHE A 87 -4.49 -0.43 2.81
CA PHE A 87 -4.85 -1.64 3.56
C PHE A 87 -3.65 -2.55 3.80
N ALA A 88 -2.82 -2.81 2.77
CA ALA A 88 -1.67 -3.68 2.90
C ALA A 88 -0.66 -3.14 3.92
N HIS A 89 -0.36 -1.84 3.91
CA HIS A 89 0.52 -1.21 4.88
C HIS A 89 -0.07 -1.17 6.28
N LEU A 90 -1.39 -0.90 6.44
CA LEU A 90 -2.03 -0.90 7.75
C LEU A 90 -1.91 -2.26 8.45
N ILE A 91 -2.24 -3.34 7.74
CA ILE A 91 -2.26 -4.69 8.31
C ILE A 91 -0.85 -5.23 8.57
N SER A 92 0.14 -4.81 7.79
CA SER A 92 1.54 -5.27 7.92
C SER A 92 2.44 -4.36 8.74
N PHE A 93 1.94 -3.23 9.26
CA PHE A 93 2.77 -2.22 9.89
C PHE A 93 3.55 -2.74 11.09
N ASN A 94 4.88 -2.66 11.04
CA ASN A 94 5.81 -3.06 12.11
C ASN A 94 5.62 -4.48 12.67
N ALA A 95 5.02 -5.41 11.92
CA ALA A 95 4.70 -6.78 12.38
C ALA A 95 3.92 -6.83 13.72
N THR A 96 3.14 -5.79 14.01
CA THR A 96 2.40 -5.67 15.27
C THR A 96 0.90 -5.60 15.05
N GLU A 97 0.14 -5.77 16.12
CA GLU A 97 -1.31 -5.57 16.09
C GLU A 97 -1.63 -4.08 15.94
N ILE A 98 -2.68 -3.76 15.22
CA ILE A 98 -3.09 -2.39 14.91
C ILE A 98 -3.31 -1.54 16.18
N ASP A 99 -3.80 -2.15 17.26
CA ASP A 99 -4.06 -1.49 18.54
C ASP A 99 -2.79 -1.18 19.35
N ASN A 100 -1.66 -1.76 18.97
CA ASN A 100 -0.38 -1.58 19.66
C ASN A 100 0.51 -0.53 18.97
N VAL A 101 0.01 0.12 17.92
CA VAL A 101 0.74 1.17 17.20
C VAL A 101 0.37 2.55 17.74
N ASP A 102 1.37 3.37 18.06
CA ASP A 102 1.16 4.80 18.32
C ASP A 102 0.99 5.56 17.00
N TRP A 103 -0.25 5.57 16.48
CA TRP A 103 -0.61 6.24 15.22
C TRP A 103 -0.46 7.77 15.30
N HIS A 104 -0.38 8.35 16.51
CA HIS A 104 -0.18 9.78 16.76
C HIS A 104 1.26 10.14 17.09
N SER A 105 2.22 9.22 16.87
CA SER A 105 3.62 9.56 17.03
C SER A 105 4.00 10.77 16.15
N SER A 106 4.87 11.63 16.67
CA SER A 106 5.31 12.84 15.94
C SER A 106 5.93 12.54 14.57
N GLN A 107 6.46 11.34 14.39
CA GLN A 107 6.96 10.86 13.10
C GLN A 107 5.81 10.62 12.12
N LEU A 108 4.78 9.86 12.51
CA LEU A 108 3.65 9.53 11.62
C LEU A 108 2.80 10.75 11.30
N GLU A 109 2.62 11.68 12.26
CA GLU A 109 1.95 12.96 12.00
C GLU A 109 2.67 13.80 10.93
N LYS A 110 4.01 13.90 11.00
CA LYS A 110 4.82 14.59 9.98
C LYS A 110 4.74 13.91 8.63
N VAL A 111 4.83 12.56 8.61
CA VAL A 111 4.68 11.77 7.39
C VAL A 111 3.31 12.02 6.75
N TYR A 112 2.24 11.95 7.54
CA TYR A 112 0.89 12.15 7.04
C TYR A 112 0.69 13.55 6.47
N SER A 113 1.16 14.58 7.17
CA SER A 113 1.09 15.96 6.68
C SER A 113 1.79 16.13 5.32
N SER A 114 3.04 15.67 5.21
CA SER A 114 3.82 15.74 3.97
C SER A 114 3.18 14.93 2.83
N CYS A 115 2.71 13.72 3.12
CA CYS A 115 2.06 12.87 2.11
C CYS A 115 0.71 13.44 1.65
N LYS A 116 -0.07 14.08 2.55
CA LYS A 116 -1.31 14.79 2.17
C LYS A 116 -1.05 15.99 1.25
N GLU A 117 0.05 16.71 1.42
CA GLU A 117 0.43 17.79 0.49
C GLU A 117 0.73 17.21 -0.92
N ARG A 118 1.47 16.13 -0.99
CA ARG A 118 1.73 15.43 -2.26
C ARG A 118 0.46 14.86 -2.89
N MET A 119 -0.42 14.28 -2.08
CA MET A 119 -1.71 13.77 -2.56
C MET A 119 -2.58 14.89 -3.14
N ARG A 120 -2.63 16.06 -2.51
CA ARG A 120 -3.35 17.23 -3.07
C ARG A 120 -2.77 17.65 -4.42
N ALA A 121 -1.44 17.69 -4.54
CA ALA A 121 -0.77 18.01 -5.80
C ALA A 121 -1.08 16.96 -6.87
N ALA A 122 -1.02 15.67 -6.53
CA ALA A 122 -1.35 14.58 -7.44
C ALA A 122 -2.80 14.65 -7.93
N LEU A 123 -3.76 14.90 -7.05
CA LEU A 123 -5.19 15.01 -7.40
C LEU A 123 -5.51 16.21 -8.31
N ALA A 124 -4.66 17.24 -8.31
CA ALA A 124 -4.82 18.44 -9.13
C ALA A 124 -4.00 18.40 -10.42
N GLU A 125 -3.16 17.39 -10.65
CA GLU A 125 -2.29 17.31 -11.83
C GLU A 125 -3.09 16.99 -13.09
N THR A 126 -2.65 17.53 -14.22
CA THR A 126 -3.26 17.31 -15.54
C THR A 126 -2.22 17.11 -16.64
N ASP A 127 -0.94 17.19 -16.31
CA ASP A 127 0.15 16.90 -17.25
C ASP A 127 0.42 15.39 -17.24
N PRO A 128 0.26 14.68 -18.37
CA PRO A 128 0.40 13.22 -18.40
C PRO A 128 1.78 12.69 -17.98
N GLU A 129 2.86 13.44 -18.19
CA GLU A 129 4.19 13.00 -17.76
C GLU A 129 4.37 13.14 -16.26
N LYS A 130 3.81 14.19 -15.66
CA LYS A 130 3.79 14.35 -14.21
C LYS A 130 2.84 13.37 -13.53
N GLU A 131 1.69 13.06 -14.14
CA GLU A 131 0.78 12.02 -13.67
C GLU A 131 1.50 10.67 -13.54
N LYS A 132 2.30 10.28 -14.55
CA LYS A 132 3.13 9.06 -14.48
C LYS A 132 4.14 9.11 -13.33
N GLN A 133 4.79 10.26 -13.13
CA GLN A 133 5.73 10.42 -12.03
C GLN A 133 5.03 10.34 -10.68
N PHE A 134 3.85 10.95 -10.53
CA PHE A 134 3.06 10.82 -9.31
C PHE A 134 2.63 9.38 -9.04
N LEU A 135 2.19 8.62 -10.05
CA LEU A 135 1.87 7.20 -9.88
C LEU A 135 3.08 6.37 -9.42
N TYR A 136 4.26 6.65 -9.97
CA TYR A 136 5.48 5.99 -9.51
C TYR A 136 5.78 6.34 -8.05
N ASP A 137 5.81 7.62 -7.70
CA ASP A 137 6.11 8.11 -6.37
C ASP A 137 5.03 7.72 -5.33
N ALA A 138 3.82 7.42 -5.80
CA ALA A 138 2.71 6.99 -4.95
C ALA A 138 3.04 5.73 -4.16
N ILE A 139 3.73 4.76 -4.81
CA ILE A 139 3.96 3.41 -4.29
C ILE A 139 5.45 3.00 -4.30
N CYS A 140 6.34 3.78 -4.91
CA CYS A 140 7.77 3.50 -5.01
C CYS A 140 8.60 4.50 -4.21
N GLY A 141 9.83 4.07 -3.83
CA GLY A 141 10.77 4.91 -3.08
C GLY A 141 10.96 4.48 -1.64
N LYS A 142 11.43 5.40 -0.78
CA LYS A 142 11.61 5.09 0.65
C LYS A 142 10.26 4.93 1.35
N TYR A 143 10.23 4.07 2.36
CA TYR A 143 9.01 3.64 3.03
C TYR A 143 8.04 4.79 3.36
N TYR A 144 8.50 5.83 4.03
CA TYR A 144 7.68 6.97 4.44
C TYR A 144 7.48 8.05 3.37
N GLU A 145 8.08 7.88 2.17
CA GLU A 145 7.95 8.82 1.05
C GLU A 145 6.89 8.37 0.02
N LYS A 146 6.43 7.12 0.10
CA LYS A 146 5.36 6.55 -0.74
C LYS A 146 4.01 7.17 -0.35
N PHE A 147 3.66 8.29 -0.95
CA PHE A 147 2.59 9.14 -0.42
C PHE A 147 1.20 8.48 -0.44
N ALA A 148 0.87 7.67 -1.44
CA ALA A 148 -0.41 6.97 -1.49
C ALA A 148 -0.49 5.88 -0.43
N CYS A 149 0.59 5.10 -0.24
CA CYS A 149 0.69 4.10 0.81
C CYS A 149 0.46 4.74 2.19
N MET A 150 1.18 5.82 2.49
CA MET A 150 1.12 6.48 3.79
C MET A 150 -0.21 7.20 4.03
N CYS A 151 -0.75 7.90 3.01
CA CYS A 151 -2.07 8.52 3.12
C CYS A 151 -3.16 7.48 3.35
N GLY A 152 -3.15 6.38 2.59
CA GLY A 152 -4.11 5.28 2.75
C GLY A 152 -4.02 4.63 4.12
N MET A 153 -2.82 4.24 4.55
CA MET A 153 -2.56 3.62 5.84
C MET A 153 -3.04 4.49 7.01
N LEU A 154 -2.62 5.75 7.06
CA LEU A 154 -2.90 6.63 8.19
C LEU A 154 -4.37 7.10 8.22
N TYR A 155 -5.00 7.24 7.06
CA TYR A 155 -6.45 7.42 6.98
C TYR A 155 -7.20 6.21 7.57
N LEU A 156 -6.81 5.00 7.19
CA LEU A 156 -7.44 3.77 7.69
C LEU A 156 -7.17 3.56 9.19
N ALA A 157 -5.98 3.90 9.68
CA ALA A 157 -5.67 3.90 11.12
C ALA A 157 -6.64 4.82 11.88
N ASN A 158 -6.89 6.03 11.38
CA ASN A 158 -7.88 6.94 11.97
C ASN A 158 -9.31 6.38 11.92
N GLN A 159 -9.71 5.69 10.83
CA GLN A 159 -11.02 5.00 10.77
C GLN A 159 -11.11 3.88 11.80
N TRP A 160 -10.01 3.14 12.03
CA TRP A 160 -9.94 2.13 13.07
C TRP A 160 -10.07 2.73 14.47
N GLU A 161 -9.29 3.74 14.80
CA GLU A 161 -9.32 4.38 16.13
C GLU A 161 -10.69 5.02 16.45
N THR A 162 -11.36 5.59 15.45
CA THR A 162 -12.63 6.30 15.66
C THR A 162 -13.86 5.41 15.58
N LYS A 163 -13.84 4.35 14.76
CA LYS A 163 -15.01 3.53 14.42
C LYS A 163 -14.74 2.02 14.48
N GLY A 164 -13.52 1.61 14.83
CA GLY A 164 -13.14 0.21 14.87
C GLY A 164 -13.32 -0.52 13.54
N MET A 165 -13.70 -1.77 13.61
CA MET A 165 -13.94 -2.62 12.44
C MET A 165 -14.98 -2.06 11.47
N ASP A 166 -15.99 -1.34 11.96
CA ASP A 166 -17.01 -0.76 11.09
C ASP A 166 -16.46 0.38 10.23
N GLY A 167 -15.48 1.12 10.74
CA GLY A 167 -14.74 2.13 9.97
C GLY A 167 -13.95 1.50 8.82
N LEU A 168 -13.24 0.39 9.09
CA LEU A 168 -12.50 -0.33 8.05
C LEU A 168 -13.44 -0.98 7.02
N LYS A 169 -14.54 -1.60 7.44
CA LYS A 169 -15.55 -2.16 6.53
C LYS A 169 -16.15 -1.09 5.62
N ALA A 170 -16.50 0.07 6.19
CA ALA A 170 -17.02 1.19 5.40
C ALA A 170 -15.98 1.72 4.39
N ALA A 171 -14.71 1.81 4.79
CA ALA A 171 -13.63 2.18 3.89
C ALA A 171 -13.41 1.13 2.79
N PHE A 172 -13.49 -0.16 3.11
CA PHE A 172 -13.31 -1.26 2.17
C PHE A 172 -14.44 -1.35 1.13
N SER A 173 -15.64 -0.88 1.44
CA SER A 173 -16.81 -1.02 0.56
C SER A 173 -16.74 -0.20 -0.72
N ASN A 174 -15.87 0.80 -0.82
CA ASN A 174 -15.77 1.67 -1.98
C ASN A 174 -14.39 2.32 -2.14
N TYR A 175 -13.64 1.86 -3.15
CA TYR A 175 -12.33 2.43 -3.49
C TYR A 175 -12.42 3.74 -4.30
N HIS A 176 -13.54 4.05 -4.95
CA HIS A 176 -13.68 5.28 -5.74
C HIS A 176 -13.54 6.54 -4.87
N GLY A 177 -12.73 7.46 -5.32
CA GLY A 177 -12.40 8.68 -4.60
C GLY A 177 -11.59 8.43 -3.33
N PHE A 178 -10.94 7.26 -3.20
CA PHE A 178 -10.24 6.89 -1.97
C PHE A 178 -9.05 7.80 -1.69
N ALA A 179 -8.30 8.19 -2.73
CA ALA A 179 -7.22 9.16 -2.61
C ALA A 179 -7.70 10.49 -2.00
N ALA A 180 -8.82 11.01 -2.48
CA ALA A 180 -9.41 12.25 -1.94
C ALA A 180 -9.92 12.08 -0.50
N LYS A 181 -10.50 10.92 -0.15
CA LYS A 181 -10.95 10.63 1.22
C LYS A 181 -9.83 10.69 2.25
N THR A 182 -8.59 10.36 1.87
CA THR A 182 -7.43 10.41 2.77
C THR A 182 -7.05 11.83 3.20
N LEU A 183 -7.60 12.86 2.57
CA LEU A 183 -7.34 14.26 2.89
C LEU A 183 -8.27 14.82 3.98
N LEU A 184 -9.35 14.11 4.27
CA LEU A 184 -10.31 14.43 5.34
C LEU A 184 -9.70 14.09 6.70
#